data_63df32110f5bad2301220451e6d5300d
#
_entry.id   63df32110f5bad2301220451e6d5300d
#
_cell.length_a   1.000
_cell.length_b   1.000
_cell.length_c   1.000
_cell.angle_alpha   90.00
_cell.angle_beta   90.00
_cell.angle_gamma   90.00
#
_symmetry.space_group_name_H-M   'P 1'
#
loop_
_entity.id
_entity.type
_entity.pdbx_description
1 polymer ?
#
loop_
_entity_poly.entity_id
_entity_poly.type
_entity_poly.pdbx_seq_one_letter_code
_entity_poly.pdbx_strand_id
1 'polypeptide(L)'
;MDATTALLQLLLIIAIALLTPGPNALTVFAHSGLFGRKSNISLIIGMAIGIFIMEFTVGLAIDSLSGNETALVALHWIGMLFLLAMAVALFKFDITSLNVSDSTGKLGLKTGIGMQFVNGKEWAFVILIMSKYIEPLGGGVVGLSLIHI
;
A
#
# COMPACT_ATOMS: atom_id res chain seq x y z
N MET A 1 1.23 -14.05 -19.50
CA MET A 1 2.40 -14.31 -18.64
C MET A 1 2.09 -15.57 -17.86
N ASP A 2 3.03 -16.51 -17.77
CA ASP A 2 2.82 -17.71 -16.93
C ASP A 2 2.92 -17.38 -15.44
N ALA A 3 2.31 -18.23 -14.59
CA ALA A 3 2.21 -18.01 -13.15
C ALA A 3 3.58 -17.93 -12.45
N THR A 4 4.58 -18.69 -12.93
CA THR A 4 5.92 -18.68 -12.31
C THR A 4 6.60 -17.34 -12.56
N THR A 5 6.56 -16.85 -13.79
CA THR A 5 7.09 -15.52 -14.13
C THR A 5 6.36 -14.42 -13.39
N ALA A 6 5.03 -14.52 -13.27
CA ALA A 6 4.24 -13.57 -12.50
C ALA A 6 4.68 -13.54 -11.03
N LEU A 7 4.85 -14.69 -10.40
CA LEU A 7 5.28 -14.80 -9.01
C LEU A 7 6.68 -14.22 -8.78
N LEU A 8 7.64 -14.54 -9.67
CA LEU A 8 9.00 -14.01 -9.56
C LEU A 8 9.04 -12.49 -9.70
N GLN A 9 8.29 -11.93 -10.64
CA GLN A 9 8.18 -10.47 -10.80
C GLN A 9 7.50 -9.82 -9.61
N LEU A 10 6.44 -10.44 -9.07
CA LEU A 10 5.76 -9.97 -7.87
C LEU A 10 6.71 -9.91 -6.67
N LEU A 11 7.46 -10.99 -6.42
CA LEU A 11 8.44 -11.04 -5.34
C LEU A 11 9.53 -9.96 -5.49
N LEU A 12 9.99 -9.71 -6.71
CA LEU A 12 10.97 -8.65 -6.99
C LEU A 12 10.39 -7.26 -6.68
N ILE A 13 9.15 -6.99 -7.10
CA ILE A 13 8.47 -5.71 -6.83
C ILE A 13 8.26 -5.51 -5.33
N ILE A 14 7.82 -6.55 -4.62
CA ILE A 14 7.67 -6.51 -3.16
C ILE A 14 9.01 -6.23 -2.48
N ALA A 15 10.09 -6.90 -2.90
CA ALA A 15 11.42 -6.67 -2.35
C ALA A 15 11.88 -5.20 -2.54
N ILE A 16 11.68 -4.63 -3.73
CA ILE A 16 11.98 -3.22 -4.00
C ILE A 16 11.11 -2.29 -3.13
N ALA A 17 9.82 -2.62 -2.99
CA ALA A 17 8.91 -1.86 -2.15
C ALA A 17 9.31 -1.84 -0.68
N LEU A 18 9.76 -2.98 -0.15
CA LEU A 18 10.23 -3.11 1.24
C LEU A 18 11.54 -2.37 1.47
N LEU A 19 12.45 -2.36 0.49
CA LEU A 19 13.73 -1.64 0.58
C LEU A 19 13.58 -0.13 0.44
N THR A 20 12.46 0.35 -0.08
CA THR A 20 12.20 1.78 -0.24
C THR A 20 11.44 2.32 0.97
N PRO A 21 12.06 3.09 1.88
CA PRO A 21 11.37 3.60 3.05
C PRO A 21 10.23 4.53 2.62
N GLY A 22 9.03 4.28 3.16
CA GLY A 22 7.85 5.09 2.94
C GLY A 22 7.30 5.68 4.24
N PRO A 23 6.17 6.42 4.19
CA PRO A 23 5.57 7.05 5.36
C PRO A 23 5.36 6.09 6.53
N ASN A 24 4.94 4.86 6.27
CA ASN A 24 4.74 3.83 7.30
C ASN A 24 6.03 3.51 8.05
N ALA A 25 7.13 3.25 7.32
CA ALA A 25 8.41 2.92 7.92
C ALA A 25 8.96 4.10 8.76
N LEU A 26 8.86 5.32 8.23
CA LEU A 26 9.29 6.53 8.93
C LEU A 26 8.48 6.76 10.21
N THR A 27 7.15 6.55 10.16
CA THR A 27 6.29 6.68 11.33
C THR A 27 6.63 5.64 12.40
N VAL A 28 6.78 4.36 12.02
CA VAL A 28 7.17 3.28 12.94
C VAL A 28 8.53 3.59 13.58
N PHE A 29 9.48 4.08 12.80
CA PHE A 29 10.81 4.45 13.29
C PHE A 29 10.75 5.59 14.30
N ALA A 30 10.08 6.70 13.95
CA ALA A 30 9.92 7.85 14.84
C ALA A 30 9.17 7.49 16.12
N HIS A 31 8.05 6.75 16.00
CA HIS A 31 7.26 6.28 17.14
C HIS A 31 8.07 5.34 18.06
N SER A 32 8.94 4.50 17.48
CA SER A 32 9.86 3.66 18.25
C SER A 32 10.84 4.47 19.08
N GLY A 33 11.36 5.56 18.52
CA GLY A 33 12.27 6.46 19.21
C GLY A 33 11.63 7.13 20.42
N LEU A 34 10.36 7.51 20.30
CA LEU A 34 9.63 8.21 21.37
C LEU A 34 9.07 7.27 22.43
N PHE A 35 8.52 6.14 22.05
CA PHE A 35 7.71 5.27 22.92
C PHE A 35 8.27 3.85 23.11
N GLY A 36 9.40 3.56 22.48
CA GLY A 36 10.04 2.25 22.50
C GLY A 36 9.40 1.26 21.49
N ARG A 37 10.15 0.24 21.09
CA ARG A 37 9.76 -0.72 20.04
C ARG A 37 8.47 -1.48 20.32
N LYS A 38 8.19 -1.84 21.56
CA LYS A 38 6.98 -2.58 21.95
C LYS A 38 5.69 -1.78 21.72
N SER A 39 5.76 -0.46 21.74
CA SER A 39 4.60 0.41 21.51
C SER A 39 4.10 0.33 20.05
N ASN A 40 4.93 -0.11 19.13
CA ASN A 40 4.58 -0.23 17.70
C ASN A 40 3.71 -1.45 17.38
N ILE A 41 3.60 -2.44 18.25
CA ILE A 41 2.88 -3.69 17.95
C ILE A 41 1.45 -3.39 17.49
N SER A 42 0.72 -2.58 18.25
CA SER A 42 -0.66 -2.21 17.90
C SER A 42 -0.74 -1.38 16.62
N LEU A 43 0.22 -0.49 16.39
CA LEU A 43 0.32 0.33 15.18
C LEU A 43 0.59 -0.55 13.94
N ILE A 44 1.54 -1.48 14.02
CA ILE A 44 1.90 -2.40 12.93
C ILE A 44 0.74 -3.35 12.61
N ILE A 45 0.06 -3.90 13.63
CA ILE A 45 -1.14 -4.72 13.40
C ILE A 45 -2.22 -3.90 12.69
N GLY A 46 -2.42 -2.65 13.09
CA GLY A 46 -3.34 -1.75 12.41
C GLY A 46 -2.97 -1.51 10.95
N MET A 47 -1.68 -1.28 10.66
CA MET A 47 -1.18 -1.15 9.29
C MET A 47 -1.43 -2.42 8.46
N ALA A 48 -1.16 -3.60 9.02
CA ALA A 48 -1.40 -4.88 8.35
C ALA A 48 -2.90 -5.10 8.04
N ILE A 49 -3.78 -4.78 8.98
CA ILE A 49 -5.23 -4.84 8.74
C ILE A 49 -5.66 -3.85 7.66
N GLY A 50 -5.15 -2.62 7.71
CA GLY A 50 -5.50 -1.58 6.75
C GLY A 50 -5.08 -1.94 5.32
N ILE A 51 -3.86 -2.46 5.12
CA ILE A 51 -3.40 -2.89 3.80
C ILE A 51 -4.21 -4.10 3.29
N PHE A 52 -4.51 -5.06 4.16
CA PHE A 52 -5.36 -6.20 3.81
C PHE A 52 -6.74 -5.76 3.31
N ILE A 53 -7.41 -4.84 4.01
CA ILE A 53 -8.70 -4.31 3.58
C ILE A 53 -8.57 -3.63 2.21
N MET A 54 -7.52 -2.86 2.02
CA MET A 54 -7.25 -2.15 0.76
C MET A 54 -7.02 -3.12 -0.40
N GLU A 55 -6.13 -4.10 -0.23
CA GLU A 55 -5.82 -5.12 -1.23
C GLU A 55 -7.06 -5.93 -1.61
N PHE A 56 -7.82 -6.37 -0.60
CA PHE A 56 -9.03 -7.14 -0.83
C PHE A 56 -10.09 -6.34 -1.60
N THR A 57 -10.31 -5.08 -1.21
CA THR A 57 -11.29 -4.20 -1.85
C THR A 57 -10.90 -3.86 -3.29
N VAL A 58 -9.64 -3.49 -3.52
CA VAL A 58 -9.12 -3.17 -4.85
C VAL A 58 -9.09 -4.42 -5.74
N GLY A 59 -8.68 -5.55 -5.19
CA GLY A 59 -8.64 -6.82 -5.91
C GLY A 59 -10.02 -7.25 -6.40
N LEU A 60 -11.05 -7.18 -5.54
CA LEU A 60 -12.44 -7.46 -5.94
C LEU A 60 -12.96 -6.46 -6.97
N ALA A 61 -12.60 -5.19 -6.85
CA ALA A 61 -12.99 -4.18 -7.83
C ALA A 61 -12.36 -4.46 -9.20
N ILE A 62 -11.07 -4.79 -9.26
CA ILE A 62 -10.37 -5.13 -10.50
C ILE A 62 -10.92 -6.43 -11.10
N ASP A 63 -11.15 -7.46 -10.28
CA ASP A 63 -11.74 -8.71 -10.75
C ASP A 63 -13.12 -8.51 -11.36
N SER A 64 -13.96 -7.66 -10.76
CA SER A 64 -15.28 -7.31 -11.30
C SER A 64 -15.22 -6.51 -12.61
N LEU A 65 -14.10 -5.84 -12.88
CA LEU A 65 -13.83 -5.12 -14.14
C LEU A 65 -13.09 -6.00 -15.15
N SER A 66 -12.74 -7.24 -14.80
CA SER A 66 -12.09 -8.17 -15.71
C SER A 66 -12.99 -8.41 -16.93
N GLY A 67 -12.38 -8.33 -18.12
CA GLY A 67 -13.13 -8.35 -19.39
C GLY A 67 -13.61 -6.99 -19.93
N ASN A 68 -13.44 -5.91 -19.17
CA ASN A 68 -13.71 -4.55 -19.64
C ASN A 68 -12.40 -3.77 -19.81
N GLU A 69 -11.75 -3.93 -20.98
CA GLU A 69 -10.45 -3.29 -21.26
C GLU A 69 -10.49 -1.77 -21.09
N THR A 70 -11.58 -1.13 -21.47
CA THR A 70 -11.73 0.33 -21.33
C THR A 70 -11.70 0.75 -19.88
N ALA A 71 -12.39 0.01 -18.99
CA ALA A 71 -12.40 0.29 -17.56
C ALA A 71 -11.01 0.06 -16.92
N LEU A 72 -10.31 -1.00 -17.31
CA LEU A 72 -8.95 -1.28 -16.84
C LEU A 72 -7.95 -0.20 -17.29
N VAL A 73 -8.03 0.26 -18.54
CA VAL A 73 -7.21 1.36 -19.06
C VAL A 73 -7.52 2.67 -18.31
N ALA A 74 -8.80 2.97 -18.09
CA ALA A 74 -9.19 4.14 -17.31
C ALA A 74 -8.65 4.09 -15.87
N LEU A 75 -8.76 2.94 -15.21
CA LEU A 75 -8.21 2.72 -13.86
C LEU A 75 -6.69 2.90 -13.83
N HIS A 76 -5.98 2.40 -14.84
CA HIS A 76 -4.53 2.60 -14.98
C HIS A 76 -4.18 4.09 -15.03
N TRP A 77 -4.84 4.88 -15.87
CA TRP A 77 -4.58 6.33 -15.99
C TRP A 77 -4.95 7.10 -14.72
N ILE A 78 -6.05 6.73 -14.07
CA ILE A 78 -6.42 7.29 -12.75
C ILE A 78 -5.33 7.02 -11.73
N GLY A 79 -4.80 5.79 -11.68
CA GLY A 79 -3.69 5.42 -10.80
C GLY A 79 -2.42 6.23 -11.09
N MET A 80 -2.06 6.40 -12.37
CA MET A 80 -0.91 7.20 -12.79
C MET A 80 -1.05 8.68 -12.40
N LEU A 81 -2.21 9.28 -12.61
CA LEU A 81 -2.49 10.66 -12.22
C LEU A 81 -2.44 10.84 -10.70
N PHE A 82 -2.96 9.86 -9.96
CA PHE A 82 -2.88 9.85 -8.50
C PHE A 82 -1.43 9.80 -8.01
N LEU A 83 -0.59 8.93 -8.60
CA LEU A 83 0.84 8.87 -8.30
C LEU A 83 1.56 10.18 -8.59
N LEU A 84 1.27 10.79 -9.73
CA LEU A 84 1.83 12.09 -10.10
C LEU A 84 1.42 13.17 -9.09
N ALA A 85 0.15 13.21 -8.71
CA ALA A 85 -0.36 14.15 -7.71
C ALA A 85 0.33 13.95 -6.35
N MET A 86 0.53 12.69 -5.93
CA MET A 86 1.26 12.34 -4.71
C MET A 86 2.73 12.76 -4.79
N ALA A 87 3.41 12.52 -5.91
CA ALA A 87 4.78 12.96 -6.12
C ALA A 87 4.90 14.48 -5.99
N VAL A 88 4.02 15.23 -6.63
CA VAL A 88 3.97 16.69 -6.53
C VAL A 88 3.70 17.16 -5.09
N ALA A 89 2.79 16.47 -4.37
CA ALA A 89 2.49 16.78 -2.97
C ALA A 89 3.72 16.57 -2.08
N LEU A 90 4.47 15.46 -2.29
CA LEU A 90 5.71 15.18 -1.56
C LEU A 90 6.81 16.21 -1.84
N PHE A 91 6.95 16.67 -3.09
CA PHE A 91 7.90 17.74 -3.42
C PHE A 91 7.57 19.08 -2.76
N LYS A 92 6.28 19.35 -2.53
CA LYS A 92 5.80 20.58 -1.85
C LYS A 92 5.78 20.44 -0.33
N PHE A 93 6.02 19.24 0.19
CA PHE A 93 5.96 18.98 1.62
C PHE A 93 7.19 19.54 2.32
N ASP A 94 6.97 20.54 3.18
CA ASP A 94 8.02 21.14 3.99
C ASP A 94 8.20 20.32 5.28
N ILE A 95 9.34 19.65 5.38
CA ILE A 95 9.72 18.83 6.56
C ILE A 95 9.78 19.70 7.82
N THR A 96 10.05 21.00 7.70
CA THR A 96 10.11 21.89 8.86
C THR A 96 8.73 22.19 9.47
N SER A 97 7.66 21.92 8.71
CA SER A 97 6.29 22.04 9.19
C SER A 97 5.84 20.88 10.11
N LEU A 98 6.62 19.81 10.18
CA LEU A 98 6.41 18.72 11.14
C LEU A 98 6.78 19.17 12.55
N ASN A 99 5.95 20.01 13.15
CA ASN A 99 5.95 20.18 14.60
C ASN A 99 5.51 18.85 15.21
N VAL A 100 6.49 17.99 15.55
CA VAL A 100 6.26 16.86 16.45
C VAL A 100 5.97 17.47 17.82
N SER A 101 4.72 17.92 17.99
CA SER A 101 4.27 18.34 19.32
C SER A 101 4.24 17.08 20.19
N ASP A 102 4.82 17.17 21.38
CA ASP A 102 4.81 16.12 22.42
C ASP A 102 3.38 15.68 22.84
N SER A 103 2.37 16.27 22.21
CA SER A 103 0.95 16.02 22.46
C SER A 103 0.34 14.86 21.65
N THR A 104 1.04 14.28 20.69
CA THR A 104 0.57 13.07 20.00
C THR A 104 0.83 11.86 20.91
N GLY A 105 -0.22 11.41 21.59
CA GLY A 105 -0.19 10.16 22.36
C GLY A 105 0.27 8.96 21.51
N LYS A 106 0.51 7.82 22.16
CA LYS A 106 0.90 6.58 21.45
C LYS A 106 -0.05 6.26 20.31
N LEU A 107 0.52 6.11 19.11
CA LEU A 107 -0.23 5.68 17.95
C LEU A 107 -0.63 4.20 18.12
N GLY A 108 -1.86 3.89 17.75
CA GLY A 108 -2.41 2.56 17.95
C GLY A 108 -3.03 1.96 16.69
N LEU A 109 -3.82 0.91 16.88
CA LEU A 109 -4.42 0.11 15.82
C LEU A 109 -5.25 0.97 14.85
N LYS A 110 -6.12 1.85 15.36
CA LYS A 110 -6.96 2.72 14.50
C LYS A 110 -6.11 3.66 13.65
N THR A 111 -5.05 4.22 14.22
CA THR A 111 -4.12 5.07 13.48
C THR A 111 -3.41 4.28 12.40
N GLY A 112 -2.94 3.06 12.71
CA GLY A 112 -2.31 2.17 11.73
C GLY A 112 -3.22 1.85 10.55
N ILE A 113 -4.49 1.51 10.81
CA ILE A 113 -5.49 1.29 9.76
C ILE A 113 -5.66 2.55 8.90
N GLY A 114 -5.93 3.68 9.51
CA GLY A 114 -6.20 4.94 8.80
C GLY A 114 -5.02 5.41 7.96
N MET A 115 -3.78 5.19 8.42
CA MET A 115 -2.57 5.55 7.70
C MET A 115 -2.47 4.86 6.33
N GLN A 116 -2.98 3.64 6.17
CA GLN A 116 -2.94 2.95 4.89
C GLN A 116 -3.77 3.66 3.83
N PHE A 117 -4.94 4.16 4.22
CA PHE A 117 -5.85 4.85 3.28
C PHE A 117 -5.34 6.23 2.84
N VAL A 118 -4.44 6.85 3.60
CA VAL A 118 -3.79 8.11 3.21
C VAL A 118 -2.38 7.91 2.65
N ASN A 119 -1.86 6.68 2.66
CA ASN A 119 -0.54 6.37 2.16
C ASN A 119 -0.56 6.10 0.65
N GLY A 120 -0.22 7.12 -0.14
CA GLY A 120 -0.20 7.01 -1.59
C GLY A 120 0.75 5.96 -2.15
N LYS A 121 1.84 5.65 -1.43
CA LYS A 121 2.75 4.56 -1.82
C LYS A 121 2.01 3.21 -1.82
N GLU A 122 1.24 2.93 -0.77
CA GLU A 122 0.49 1.68 -0.66
C GLU A 122 -0.59 1.59 -1.75
N TRP A 123 -1.34 2.66 -2.00
CA TRP A 123 -2.30 2.70 -3.11
C TRP A 123 -1.66 2.37 -4.45
N ALA A 124 -0.51 2.97 -4.73
CA ALA A 124 0.22 2.73 -5.96
C ALA A 124 0.61 1.25 -6.12
N PHE A 125 1.16 0.66 -5.06
CA PHE A 125 1.55 -0.75 -5.07
C PHE A 125 0.36 -1.68 -5.20
N VAL A 126 -0.70 -1.45 -4.42
CA VAL A 126 -1.91 -2.29 -4.46
C VAL A 126 -2.53 -2.27 -5.86
N ILE A 127 -2.72 -1.10 -6.45
CA ILE A 127 -3.30 -0.98 -7.79
C ILE A 127 -2.40 -1.65 -8.83
N LEU A 128 -1.09 -1.43 -8.78
CA LEU A 128 -0.13 -2.04 -9.71
C LEU A 128 -0.14 -3.56 -9.60
N ILE A 129 -0.05 -4.09 -8.38
CA ILE A 129 0.01 -5.52 -8.13
C ILE A 129 -1.29 -6.18 -8.57
N MET A 130 -2.43 -5.65 -8.13
CA MET A 130 -3.74 -6.25 -8.45
C MET A 130 -4.03 -6.20 -9.94
N SER A 131 -3.80 -5.06 -10.61
CA SER A 131 -4.08 -4.93 -12.04
C SER A 131 -3.20 -5.81 -12.93
N LYS A 132 -1.99 -6.16 -12.48
CA LYS A 132 -1.03 -6.89 -13.31
C LYS A 132 -0.96 -8.38 -13.01
N TYR A 133 -1.15 -8.77 -11.75
CA TYR A 133 -0.82 -10.12 -11.29
C TYR A 133 -2.02 -10.96 -10.88
N ILE A 134 -3.20 -10.38 -10.64
CA ILE A 134 -4.37 -11.14 -10.19
C ILE A 134 -4.77 -12.23 -11.22
N GLU A 135 -4.86 -11.91 -12.49
CA GLU A 135 -5.22 -12.86 -13.54
C GLU A 135 -4.15 -13.93 -13.80
N PRO A 136 -2.86 -13.60 -14.01
CA PRO A 136 -1.82 -14.59 -14.18
C PRO A 136 -1.67 -15.58 -13.01
N LEU A 137 -2.10 -15.17 -11.81
CA LEU A 137 -2.07 -16.01 -10.60
C LEU A 137 -3.37 -16.76 -10.34
N GLY A 138 -4.30 -16.79 -11.29
CA GLY A 138 -5.52 -17.60 -11.23
C GLY A 138 -6.83 -16.81 -11.17
N GLY A 139 -6.75 -15.48 -11.13
CA GLY A 139 -7.93 -14.61 -11.05
C GLY A 139 -8.69 -14.70 -9.73
N GLY A 140 -9.67 -13.83 -9.55
CA GLY A 140 -10.61 -13.84 -8.43
C GLY A 140 -9.96 -14.08 -7.05
N VAL A 141 -10.61 -14.88 -6.24
CA VAL A 141 -10.15 -15.21 -4.87
C VAL A 141 -8.82 -15.95 -4.86
N VAL A 142 -8.54 -16.78 -5.88
CA VAL A 142 -7.26 -17.53 -5.96
C VAL A 142 -6.10 -16.58 -6.20
N GLY A 143 -6.22 -15.69 -7.20
CA GLY A 143 -5.19 -14.67 -7.48
C GLY A 143 -4.96 -13.75 -6.28
N LEU A 144 -6.04 -13.29 -5.63
CA LEU A 144 -5.97 -12.49 -4.41
C LEU A 144 -5.22 -13.21 -3.28
N SER A 145 -5.51 -14.49 -3.05
CA SER A 145 -4.85 -15.27 -2.01
C SER A 145 -3.35 -15.41 -2.25
N LEU A 146 -2.94 -15.65 -3.50
CA LEU A 146 -1.53 -15.78 -3.88
C LEU A 146 -0.76 -14.46 -3.78
N ILE A 147 -1.40 -13.33 -4.07
CA ILE A 147 -0.77 -12.02 -3.93
C ILE A 147 -0.59 -11.67 -2.45
N HIS A 148 -1.50 -12.11 -1.60
CA HIS A 148 -1.50 -11.75 -0.17
C HIS A 148 -0.54 -12.59 0.68
N ILE A 149 -0.09 -13.76 0.18
CA ILE A 149 0.94 -14.58 0.84
C ILE A 149 2.30 -13.89 0.79
#